data_06f05903c5b372657be06619f8538d2a
#
_entry.id   06f05903c5b372657be06619f8538d2a
#
_cell.length_a   1.000
_cell.length_b   1.000
_cell.length_c   1.000
_cell.angle_alpha   90.00
_cell.angle_beta   90.00
_cell.angle_gamma   90.00
#
_symmetry.space_group_name_H-M   'P 1'
#
loop_
_entity.id
_entity.type
_entity.pdbx_description
1 polymer ?
#
loop_
_entity_poly.entity_id
_entity_poly.type
_entity_poly.pdbx_seq_one_letter_code
_entity_poly.pdbx_strand_id
1 'polypeptide(L)'
;MSVIAEQQTQQKSRLSVESAPERFALTAIILTRNEADNIGACLAFLDWVDEIIIVDSLSTDETIRRAQEVRPDVRVFTNSFQDFGAQRNWALDETSPKHEWVVFLDADEQCNVDCARGIRQAVESPGLHVGFFLTCRNHFLGRWIKHATLYPSWQLRLMKLGCVRYRKEGHGQREVTEGALGYVESPYDHYGFSKGIAHWIERHNGYSTNEVDLILGLRHESLQLQHLLSRNPLRRRRCLKRLAARAGFRPVLRFFYTYVVRRAFLDGRAGFLFCLLRAAHEIHITTKIAEAEGPPVQQSSRRPQSRATIPRDS
;
A
#
# COMPACT_ATOMS: atom_id res chain seq x y z
N MET A 1 27.01 35.35 16.87
CA MET A 1 25.78 34.66 16.45
C MET A 1 24.98 35.38 15.35
N SER A 2 25.38 36.53 14.84
CA SER A 2 24.65 37.36 13.87
C SER A 2 24.96 37.03 12.39
N VAL A 3 26.17 36.67 12.03
CA VAL A 3 26.61 36.57 10.62
C VAL A 3 26.10 35.33 9.90
N ILE A 4 25.89 34.24 10.62
CA ILE A 4 25.39 32.98 10.02
C ILE A 4 23.86 33.05 9.71
N ALA A 5 23.10 33.76 10.55
CA ALA A 5 21.68 33.97 10.35
C ALA A 5 21.41 34.91 9.18
N GLU A 6 22.23 35.94 8.97
CA GLU A 6 22.10 36.85 7.81
C GLU A 6 22.49 36.17 6.48
N GLN A 7 23.49 35.30 6.47
CA GLN A 7 23.87 34.54 5.27
C GLN A 7 22.79 33.51 4.89
N GLN A 8 22.14 32.87 5.86
CA GLN A 8 21.01 31.96 5.59
C GLN A 8 19.76 32.69 5.08
N THR A 9 19.52 33.91 5.57
CA THR A 9 18.40 34.75 5.12
C THR A 9 18.66 35.31 3.70
N GLN A 10 19.91 35.71 3.39
CA GLN A 10 20.27 36.16 2.04
C GLN A 10 20.32 35.03 1.02
N GLN A 11 20.67 33.81 1.42
CA GLN A 11 20.60 32.64 0.55
C GLN A 11 19.15 32.22 0.27
N LYS A 12 18.26 32.35 1.26
CA LYS A 12 16.82 32.17 1.08
C LYS A 12 16.18 33.24 0.17
N SER A 13 16.61 34.48 0.24
CA SER A 13 16.07 35.58 -0.58
C SER A 13 16.59 35.56 -2.03
N ARG A 14 17.73 34.94 -2.32
CA ARG A 14 18.23 34.74 -3.69
C ARG A 14 17.58 33.54 -4.40
N LEU A 15 16.96 32.61 -3.67
CA LEU A 15 16.18 31.49 -4.23
C LEU A 15 14.71 31.86 -4.57
N SER A 16 14.30 33.10 -4.28
CA SER A 16 12.89 33.52 -4.43
C SER A 16 12.56 34.28 -5.72
N VAL A 17 13.41 34.22 -6.75
CA VAL A 17 13.15 34.84 -8.07
C VAL A 17 13.36 33.85 -9.25
N GLU A 18 13.59 32.57 -8.96
CA GLU A 18 13.38 31.56 -9.99
C GLU A 18 11.89 31.32 -10.13
N SER A 19 11.35 31.54 -11.32
CA SER A 19 9.99 31.16 -11.71
C SER A 19 9.71 29.78 -11.16
N ALA A 20 8.57 29.62 -10.47
CA ALA A 20 8.15 28.32 -9.93
C ALA A 20 8.40 27.25 -11.00
N PRO A 21 9.11 26.16 -10.70
CA PRO A 21 9.50 25.16 -11.69
C PRO A 21 8.25 24.75 -12.46
N GLU A 22 8.33 24.77 -13.78
CA GLU A 22 7.22 24.39 -14.65
C GLU A 22 6.77 22.98 -14.26
N ARG A 23 5.54 22.87 -13.76
CA ARG A 23 4.97 21.61 -13.29
C ARG A 23 4.72 20.70 -14.48
N PHE A 24 5.01 19.45 -14.30
CA PHE A 24 4.87 18.43 -15.33
C PHE A 24 3.41 18.05 -15.54
N ALA A 25 2.97 17.96 -16.80
CA ALA A 25 1.60 17.61 -17.20
C ALA A 25 1.22 16.17 -16.80
N LEU A 26 0.95 15.98 -15.52
CA LEU A 26 0.60 14.72 -14.88
C LEU A 26 -0.44 14.98 -13.78
N THR A 27 -1.40 14.10 -13.62
CA THR A 27 -2.29 14.08 -12.46
C THR A 27 -1.81 13.03 -11.46
N ALA A 28 -1.53 13.45 -10.22
CA ALA A 28 -1.32 12.52 -9.10
C ALA A 28 -2.62 12.34 -8.32
N ILE A 29 -3.06 11.10 -8.14
CA ILE A 29 -4.22 10.76 -7.32
C ILE A 29 -3.73 10.08 -6.04
N ILE A 30 -4.06 10.68 -4.89
CA ILE A 30 -3.65 10.20 -3.57
C ILE A 30 -4.88 9.64 -2.86
N LEU A 31 -4.82 8.37 -2.46
CA LEU A 31 -5.86 7.75 -1.66
C LEU A 31 -5.55 7.94 -0.18
N THR A 32 -6.54 8.45 0.59
CA THR A 32 -6.33 8.77 2.00
C THR A 32 -7.43 8.19 2.90
N ARG A 33 -7.03 7.86 4.13
CA ARG A 33 -7.93 7.65 5.27
C ARG A 33 -7.14 7.81 6.57
N ASN A 34 -7.39 8.91 7.30
CA ASN A 34 -6.69 9.23 8.54
C ASN A 34 -5.16 9.24 8.38
N GLU A 35 -4.66 10.03 7.42
CA GLU A 35 -3.25 10.11 7.02
C GLU A 35 -2.59 11.45 7.41
N ALA A 36 -3.09 12.13 8.45
CA ALA A 36 -2.60 13.43 8.89
C ALA A 36 -1.08 13.46 9.12
N ASP A 37 -0.48 12.36 9.58
CA ASP A 37 0.96 12.27 9.83
C ASP A 37 1.80 12.06 8.56
N ASN A 38 1.19 11.63 7.47
CA ASN A 38 1.89 11.23 6.25
C ASN A 38 1.66 12.18 5.08
N ILE A 39 0.44 12.71 4.95
CA ILE A 39 0.01 13.44 3.74
C ILE A 39 0.92 14.62 3.40
N GLY A 40 1.39 15.36 4.39
CA GLY A 40 2.28 16.50 4.18
C GLY A 40 3.60 16.09 3.53
N ALA A 41 4.21 15.00 3.99
CA ALA A 41 5.45 14.47 3.42
C ALA A 41 5.23 13.90 2.02
N CYS A 42 4.11 13.19 1.76
CA CYS A 42 3.75 12.71 0.43
C CYS A 42 3.65 13.85 -0.57
N LEU A 43 2.90 14.90 -0.24
CA LEU A 43 2.68 16.06 -1.11
C LEU A 43 3.94 16.89 -1.35
N ALA A 44 4.84 16.99 -0.38
CA ALA A 44 6.10 17.70 -0.51
C ALA A 44 7.03 17.10 -1.60
N PHE A 45 6.89 15.81 -1.91
CA PHE A 45 7.60 15.13 -3.00
C PHE A 45 6.86 15.18 -4.34
N LEU A 46 5.74 15.91 -4.43
CA LEU A 46 4.92 16.05 -5.64
C LEU A 46 4.82 17.51 -6.11
N ASP A 47 5.74 18.38 -5.72
CA ASP A 47 5.81 19.79 -6.13
C ASP A 47 5.97 19.96 -7.66
N TRP A 48 6.56 18.97 -8.31
CA TRP A 48 6.79 18.89 -9.74
C TRP A 48 5.55 18.46 -10.56
N VAL A 49 4.47 17.99 -9.92
CA VAL A 49 3.23 17.53 -10.57
C VAL A 49 2.25 18.70 -10.73
N ASP A 50 1.64 18.85 -11.91
CA ASP A 50 0.71 19.94 -12.17
C ASP A 50 -0.61 19.80 -11.41
N GLU A 51 -1.26 18.64 -11.45
CA GLU A 51 -2.52 18.40 -10.76
C GLU A 51 -2.38 17.34 -9.66
N ILE A 52 -2.90 17.66 -8.47
CA ILE A 52 -3.03 16.69 -7.39
C ILE A 52 -4.50 16.57 -6.99
N ILE A 53 -4.99 15.33 -6.95
CA ILE A 53 -6.31 14.96 -6.50
C ILE A 53 -6.17 14.08 -5.25
N ILE A 54 -6.90 14.41 -4.20
CA ILE A 54 -7.06 13.55 -3.03
C ILE A 54 -8.44 12.91 -3.08
N VAL A 55 -8.48 11.59 -2.94
CA VAL A 55 -9.72 10.84 -2.74
C VAL A 55 -9.73 10.32 -1.30
N ASP A 56 -10.48 11.01 -0.46
CA ASP A 56 -10.55 10.76 0.97
C ASP A 56 -11.67 9.78 1.33
N SER A 57 -11.31 8.78 2.11
CA SER A 57 -12.22 7.73 2.57
C SER A 57 -12.80 8.04 3.95
N LEU A 58 -13.41 9.23 4.11
CA LEU A 58 -14.05 9.72 5.33
C LEU A 58 -13.06 9.83 6.51
N SER A 59 -11.96 10.53 6.30
CA SER A 59 -11.02 10.85 7.39
C SER A 59 -11.69 11.65 8.50
N THR A 60 -11.35 11.32 9.72
CA THR A 60 -11.85 11.98 10.95
C THR A 60 -10.77 12.80 11.66
N ASP A 61 -9.55 12.76 11.14
CA ASP A 61 -8.39 13.51 11.60
C ASP A 61 -8.12 14.75 10.72
N GLU A 62 -6.98 15.38 10.89
CA GLU A 62 -6.62 16.60 10.17
C GLU A 62 -6.02 16.36 8.77
N THR A 63 -6.23 15.18 8.16
CA THR A 63 -5.64 14.81 6.86
C THR A 63 -5.85 15.89 5.80
N ILE A 64 -7.10 16.32 5.59
CA ILE A 64 -7.43 17.26 4.53
C ILE A 64 -6.90 18.66 4.83
N ARG A 65 -7.02 19.12 6.08
CA ARG A 65 -6.47 20.42 6.50
C ARG A 65 -4.95 20.48 6.21
N ARG A 66 -4.19 19.46 6.64
CA ARG A 66 -2.74 19.40 6.41
C ARG A 66 -2.38 19.29 4.93
N ALA A 67 -3.18 18.60 4.14
CA ALA A 67 -2.99 18.53 2.69
C ALA A 67 -3.09 19.91 2.04
N GLN A 68 -4.13 20.69 2.38
CA GLN A 68 -4.38 22.03 1.85
C GLN A 68 -3.35 23.06 2.34
N GLU A 69 -2.77 22.88 3.53
CA GLU A 69 -1.67 23.71 4.02
C GLU A 69 -0.38 23.53 3.20
N VAL A 70 -0.06 22.32 2.77
CA VAL A 70 1.12 22.02 1.94
C VAL A 70 0.89 22.32 0.47
N ARG A 71 -0.31 22.03 -0.01
CA ARG A 71 -0.69 22.16 -1.41
C ARG A 71 -2.08 22.80 -1.52
N PRO A 72 -2.20 24.15 -1.50
CA PRO A 72 -3.50 24.86 -1.48
C PRO A 72 -4.37 24.60 -2.73
N ASP A 73 -3.76 24.24 -3.85
CA ASP A 73 -4.41 23.94 -5.14
C ASP A 73 -4.88 22.48 -5.26
N VAL A 74 -4.76 21.66 -4.20
CA VAL A 74 -5.22 20.26 -4.23
C VAL A 74 -6.74 20.18 -4.39
N ARG A 75 -7.19 19.31 -5.28
CA ARG A 75 -8.61 18.97 -5.43
C ARG A 75 -8.96 17.80 -4.51
N VAL A 76 -9.97 17.99 -3.67
CA VAL A 76 -10.37 16.99 -2.67
C VAL A 76 -11.74 16.44 -3.01
N PHE A 77 -11.83 15.10 -3.03
CA PHE A 77 -13.07 14.37 -3.23
C PHE A 77 -13.25 13.37 -2.08
N THR A 78 -14.49 13.10 -1.72
CA THR A 78 -14.82 12.14 -0.65
C THR A 78 -15.56 10.96 -1.24
N ASN A 79 -15.07 9.74 -0.95
CA ASN A 79 -15.76 8.50 -1.33
C ASN A 79 -15.56 7.43 -0.27
N SER A 80 -16.64 6.76 0.14
CA SER A 80 -16.56 5.68 1.12
C SER A 80 -15.76 4.50 0.58
N PHE A 81 -14.81 4.00 1.37
CA PHE A 81 -13.96 2.90 0.96
C PHE A 81 -14.72 1.57 0.94
N GLN A 82 -14.74 0.92 -0.21
CA GLN A 82 -15.23 -0.44 -0.37
C GLN A 82 -14.07 -1.44 -0.52
N ASP A 83 -13.23 -1.24 -1.51
CA ASP A 83 -11.96 -1.92 -1.73
C ASP A 83 -11.02 -1.04 -2.58
N PHE A 84 -9.75 -1.40 -2.67
CA PHE A 84 -8.74 -0.61 -3.38
C PHE A 84 -9.02 -0.46 -4.88
N GLY A 85 -9.56 -1.51 -5.53
CA GLY A 85 -9.88 -1.47 -6.96
C GLY A 85 -11.07 -0.55 -7.24
N ALA A 86 -12.14 -0.67 -6.45
CA ALA A 86 -13.31 0.19 -6.54
C ALA A 86 -12.95 1.66 -6.30
N GLN A 87 -12.10 1.94 -5.28
CA GLN A 87 -11.68 3.30 -4.96
C GLN A 87 -10.88 3.94 -6.10
N ARG A 88 -9.96 3.18 -6.74
CA ARG A 88 -9.20 3.68 -7.89
C ARG A 88 -10.06 3.89 -9.13
N ASN A 89 -10.98 2.96 -9.43
CA ASN A 89 -11.91 3.15 -10.55
C ASN A 89 -12.80 4.37 -10.33
N TRP A 90 -13.35 4.52 -9.14
CA TRP A 90 -14.16 5.68 -8.78
C TRP A 90 -13.37 6.99 -8.96
N ALA A 91 -12.10 7.00 -8.52
CA ALA A 91 -11.24 8.16 -8.69
C ALA A 91 -11.02 8.52 -10.16
N LEU A 92 -10.82 7.53 -11.03
CA LEU A 92 -10.65 7.75 -12.48
C LEU A 92 -11.92 8.27 -13.15
N ASP A 93 -13.10 7.84 -12.69
CA ASP A 93 -14.39 8.15 -13.30
C ASP A 93 -14.98 9.46 -12.80
N GLU A 94 -14.89 9.75 -11.51
CA GLU A 94 -15.66 10.82 -10.86
C GLU A 94 -14.85 12.10 -10.60
N THR A 95 -13.50 12.03 -10.64
CA THR A 95 -12.70 13.21 -10.29
C THR A 95 -12.31 14.05 -11.52
N SER A 96 -12.56 13.57 -12.73
CA SER A 96 -12.20 14.24 -13.98
C SER A 96 -10.73 14.72 -13.97
N PRO A 97 -9.74 13.83 -14.02
CA PRO A 97 -8.33 14.20 -14.07
C PRO A 97 -8.02 15.06 -15.29
N LYS A 98 -7.22 16.11 -15.11
CA LYS A 98 -6.89 17.09 -16.16
C LYS A 98 -5.98 16.52 -17.25
N HIS A 99 -5.10 15.58 -16.86
CA HIS A 99 -4.04 15.08 -17.75
C HIS A 99 -4.31 13.67 -18.25
N GLU A 100 -3.79 13.35 -19.41
CA GLU A 100 -3.88 12.03 -20.03
C GLU A 100 -3.23 10.94 -19.17
N TRP A 101 -2.16 11.27 -18.44
CA TRP A 101 -1.44 10.37 -17.57
C TRP A 101 -1.77 10.62 -16.11
N VAL A 102 -2.01 9.53 -15.40
CA VAL A 102 -2.35 9.53 -13.98
C VAL A 102 -1.39 8.63 -13.22
N VAL A 103 -0.87 9.11 -12.09
CA VAL A 103 -0.12 8.29 -11.14
C VAL A 103 -0.90 8.15 -9.83
N PHE A 104 -1.06 6.92 -9.34
CA PHE A 104 -1.61 6.65 -8.02
C PHE A 104 -0.49 6.50 -7.00
N LEU A 105 -0.64 7.19 -5.87
CA LEU A 105 0.18 7.01 -4.67
C LEU A 105 -0.72 6.87 -3.45
N ASP A 106 -0.23 6.15 -2.46
CA ASP A 106 -0.85 6.12 -1.15
C ASP A 106 -0.20 7.21 -0.27
N ALA A 107 -0.90 7.75 0.72
CA ALA A 107 -0.43 8.91 1.48
C ALA A 107 0.87 8.66 2.29
N ASP A 108 1.21 7.40 2.56
CA ASP A 108 2.46 6.97 3.20
C ASP A 108 3.59 6.64 2.18
N GLU A 109 3.42 7.07 0.92
CA GLU A 109 4.40 6.89 -0.17
C GLU A 109 5.00 8.24 -0.58
N GLN A 110 6.30 8.26 -0.89
CA GLN A 110 7.04 9.45 -1.31
C GLN A 110 7.73 9.20 -2.64
N CYS A 111 7.39 10.02 -3.65
CA CYS A 111 7.98 9.98 -4.98
C CYS A 111 9.30 10.76 -4.98
N ASN A 112 10.40 10.11 -4.59
CA ASN A 112 11.71 10.75 -4.57
C ASN A 112 12.17 11.21 -5.99
N VAL A 113 13.24 12.00 -6.07
CA VAL A 113 13.73 12.63 -7.30
C VAL A 113 14.00 11.62 -8.42
N ASP A 114 14.53 10.44 -8.10
CA ASP A 114 14.81 9.41 -9.11
C ASP A 114 13.51 8.79 -9.65
N CYS A 115 12.54 8.54 -8.76
CA CYS A 115 11.20 8.09 -9.16
C CYS A 115 10.50 9.12 -10.04
N ALA A 116 10.51 10.39 -9.66
CA ALA A 116 9.94 11.49 -10.44
C ALA A 116 10.56 11.57 -11.85
N ARG A 117 11.89 11.45 -11.94
CA ARG A 117 12.60 11.41 -13.23
C ARG A 117 12.18 10.20 -14.08
N GLY A 118 12.07 9.02 -13.47
CA GLY A 118 11.62 7.80 -14.16
C GLY A 118 10.18 7.91 -14.67
N ILE A 119 9.28 8.51 -13.89
CA ILE A 119 7.89 8.76 -14.29
C ILE A 119 7.84 9.75 -15.46
N ARG A 120 8.57 10.88 -15.39
CA ARG A 120 8.65 11.86 -16.49
C ARG A 120 9.11 11.21 -17.78
N GLN A 121 10.21 10.46 -17.75
CA GLN A 121 10.74 9.75 -18.90
C GLN A 121 9.73 8.76 -19.50
N ALA A 122 9.00 8.01 -18.66
CA ALA A 122 7.98 7.08 -19.11
C ALA A 122 6.79 7.79 -19.79
N VAL A 123 6.38 8.95 -19.30
CA VAL A 123 5.29 9.75 -19.88
C VAL A 123 5.72 10.47 -21.16
N GLU A 124 6.94 11.01 -21.22
CA GLU A 124 7.49 11.69 -22.41
C GLU A 124 7.78 10.73 -23.57
N SER A 125 8.09 9.48 -23.26
CA SER A 125 8.45 8.46 -24.27
C SER A 125 7.76 7.13 -24.00
N PRO A 126 6.41 7.07 -24.00
CA PRO A 126 5.67 5.88 -23.57
C PRO A 126 5.73 4.74 -24.58
N GLY A 127 6.12 4.98 -25.84
CA GLY A 127 6.04 4.00 -26.91
C GLY A 127 4.61 3.47 -27.07
N LEU A 128 4.43 2.17 -27.01
CA LEU A 128 3.11 1.51 -27.08
C LEU A 128 2.48 1.24 -25.71
N HIS A 129 3.13 1.67 -24.61
CA HIS A 129 2.65 1.36 -23.28
C HIS A 129 1.51 2.30 -22.87
N VAL A 130 0.48 1.71 -22.25
CA VAL A 130 -0.66 2.45 -21.66
C VAL A 130 -0.58 2.52 -20.14
N GLY A 131 0.46 1.94 -19.55
CA GLY A 131 0.74 2.01 -18.13
C GLY A 131 2.10 1.44 -17.76
N PHE A 132 2.56 1.77 -16.56
CA PHE A 132 3.85 1.36 -16.07
C PHE A 132 3.75 0.87 -14.64
N PHE A 133 4.40 -0.27 -14.40
CA PHE A 133 4.62 -0.78 -13.06
C PHE A 133 5.73 0.03 -12.38
N LEU A 134 5.49 0.42 -11.15
CA LEU A 134 6.47 1.00 -10.24
C LEU A 134 6.76 0.01 -9.12
N THR A 135 7.93 0.12 -8.50
CA THR A 135 8.29 -0.64 -7.29
C THR A 135 8.62 0.30 -6.14
N CYS A 136 8.57 -0.19 -4.90
CA CYS A 136 8.83 0.65 -3.73
C CYS A 136 9.98 0.12 -2.87
N ARG A 137 10.63 1.03 -2.16
CA ARG A 137 11.53 0.75 -1.05
C ARG A 137 10.74 0.79 0.25
N ASN A 138 10.46 -0.35 0.85
CA ASN A 138 9.76 -0.41 2.12
C ASN A 138 10.70 -0.06 3.28
N HIS A 139 10.34 0.95 4.06
CA HIS A 139 11.10 1.39 5.22
C HIS A 139 10.52 0.84 6.53
N PHE A 140 11.38 0.27 7.37
CA PHE A 140 11.02 -0.24 8.69
C PHE A 140 12.13 0.06 9.68
N LEU A 141 11.80 0.65 10.84
CA LEU A 141 12.75 1.11 11.86
C LEU A 141 13.88 1.98 11.28
N GLY A 142 13.50 2.94 10.40
CA GLY A 142 14.43 3.88 9.76
C GLY A 142 15.34 3.27 8.68
N ARG A 143 15.06 2.04 8.23
CA ARG A 143 15.91 1.34 7.27
C ARG A 143 15.09 0.74 6.13
N TRP A 144 15.61 0.82 4.89
CA TRP A 144 15.09 0.05 3.77
C TRP A 144 15.31 -1.45 3.99
N ILE A 145 14.23 -2.23 4.04
CA ILE A 145 14.24 -3.69 4.20
C ILE A 145 14.06 -4.38 2.84
N LYS A 146 15.13 -4.39 2.03
CA LYS A 146 15.13 -4.86 0.64
C LYS A 146 14.74 -6.32 0.51
N HIS A 147 15.36 -7.19 1.31
CA HIS A 147 15.26 -8.64 1.18
C HIS A 147 14.00 -9.17 1.88
N ALA A 148 13.64 -8.59 3.01
CA ALA A 148 12.48 -9.01 3.79
C ALA A 148 11.13 -8.71 3.11
N THR A 149 11.06 -7.70 2.24
CA THR A 149 9.84 -7.28 1.53
C THR A 149 9.72 -7.80 0.10
N LEU A 150 10.59 -8.73 -0.30
CA LEU A 150 10.55 -9.34 -1.63
C LEU A 150 10.77 -8.34 -2.79
N TYR A 151 11.60 -7.33 -2.56
CA TYR A 151 11.94 -6.34 -3.59
C TYR A 151 12.59 -7.00 -4.83
N PRO A 152 12.27 -6.56 -6.08
CA PRO A 152 11.24 -5.58 -6.41
C PRO A 152 9.82 -6.17 -6.36
N SER A 153 8.86 -5.40 -5.80
CA SER A 153 7.44 -5.73 -5.81
C SER A 153 6.71 -4.73 -6.70
N TRP A 154 6.34 -5.18 -7.89
CA TRP A 154 5.80 -4.35 -8.94
C TRP A 154 4.30 -4.11 -8.76
N GLN A 155 3.88 -2.84 -8.84
CA GLN A 155 2.47 -2.41 -8.79
C GLN A 155 2.20 -1.45 -9.94
N LEU A 156 1.08 -1.61 -10.64
CA LEU A 156 0.69 -0.68 -11.68
C LEU A 156 0.22 0.63 -11.01
N ARG A 157 1.04 1.67 -11.13
CA ARG A 157 0.82 2.96 -10.48
C ARG A 157 0.66 4.11 -11.48
N LEU A 158 1.36 4.06 -12.61
CA LEU A 158 1.28 5.08 -13.67
C LEU A 158 0.47 4.52 -14.83
N MET A 159 -0.51 5.26 -15.32
CA MET A 159 -1.38 4.79 -16.38
C MET A 159 -1.99 5.92 -17.21
N LYS A 160 -2.32 5.61 -18.44
CA LYS A 160 -3.07 6.45 -19.34
C LYS A 160 -4.56 6.37 -19.01
N LEU A 161 -5.20 7.53 -18.89
CA LEU A 161 -6.61 7.64 -18.53
C LEU A 161 -7.49 6.87 -19.55
N GLY A 162 -8.44 6.11 -19.04
CA GLY A 162 -9.34 5.29 -19.86
C GLY A 162 -8.79 3.95 -20.33
N CYS A 163 -7.45 3.67 -20.17
CA CYS A 163 -6.84 2.45 -20.68
C CYS A 163 -6.72 1.33 -19.63
N VAL A 164 -6.87 1.62 -18.35
CA VAL A 164 -6.70 0.67 -17.25
C VAL A 164 -7.89 0.74 -16.30
N ARG A 165 -8.29 -0.42 -15.83
CA ARG A 165 -9.28 -0.61 -14.75
C ARG A 165 -8.74 -1.58 -13.71
N TYR A 166 -9.37 -1.59 -12.56
CA TYR A 166 -9.02 -2.50 -11.47
C TYR A 166 -10.21 -3.40 -11.10
N ARG A 167 -9.92 -4.61 -10.69
CA ARG A 167 -10.88 -5.51 -10.07
C ARG A 167 -10.38 -5.99 -8.72
N LYS A 168 -11.27 -6.31 -7.82
CA LYS A 168 -10.93 -6.92 -6.53
C LYS A 168 -10.28 -8.29 -6.73
N GLU A 169 -9.17 -8.56 -6.04
CA GLU A 169 -8.55 -9.88 -5.96
C GLU A 169 -8.05 -10.13 -4.53
N GLY A 170 -8.75 -10.98 -3.77
CA GLY A 170 -8.47 -11.20 -2.36
C GLY A 170 -8.65 -9.93 -1.53
N HIS A 171 -7.63 -9.58 -0.73
CA HIS A 171 -7.58 -8.31 0.01
C HIS A 171 -7.00 -7.15 -0.80
N GLY A 172 -6.52 -7.41 -2.01
CA GLY A 172 -5.93 -6.43 -2.91
C GLY A 172 -6.75 -6.21 -4.17
N GLN A 173 -6.05 -5.83 -5.21
CA GLN A 173 -6.63 -5.54 -6.52
C GLN A 173 -5.78 -6.14 -7.63
N ARG A 174 -6.37 -6.25 -8.81
CA ARG A 174 -5.69 -6.62 -10.04
C ARG A 174 -6.08 -5.65 -11.15
N GLU A 175 -5.10 -5.26 -11.93
CA GLU A 175 -5.26 -4.45 -13.13
C GLU A 175 -5.92 -5.25 -14.26
N VAL A 176 -6.74 -4.55 -15.04
CA VAL A 176 -7.40 -5.07 -16.25
C VAL A 176 -7.13 -4.08 -17.37
N THR A 177 -6.42 -4.51 -18.40
CA THR A 177 -6.09 -3.72 -19.60
C THR A 177 -5.77 -4.65 -20.76
N GLU A 178 -6.01 -4.18 -21.98
CA GLU A 178 -5.59 -4.84 -23.23
C GLU A 178 -4.31 -4.19 -23.79
N GLY A 179 -3.88 -3.05 -23.25
CA GLY A 179 -2.71 -2.33 -23.68
C GLY A 179 -1.39 -2.90 -23.14
N ALA A 180 -0.30 -2.57 -23.77
CA ALA A 180 1.04 -2.93 -23.32
C ALA A 180 1.39 -2.21 -22.01
N LEU A 181 2.12 -2.89 -21.12
CA LEU A 181 2.58 -2.35 -19.84
C LEU A 181 4.10 -2.36 -19.78
N GLY A 182 4.68 -1.25 -19.31
CA GLY A 182 6.11 -1.07 -19.10
C GLY A 182 6.50 -1.07 -17.61
N TYR A 183 7.75 -0.70 -17.33
CA TYR A 183 8.31 -0.64 -15.98
C TYR A 183 9.07 0.66 -15.79
N VAL A 184 8.88 1.30 -14.64
CA VAL A 184 9.72 2.38 -14.12
C VAL A 184 10.60 1.77 -13.05
N GLU A 185 11.89 1.61 -13.32
CA GLU A 185 12.81 0.89 -12.43
C GLU A 185 13.19 1.69 -11.18
N SER A 186 13.05 3.02 -11.24
CA SER A 186 13.32 3.91 -10.10
C SER A 186 12.23 3.79 -9.04
N PRO A 187 12.56 3.28 -7.83
CA PRO A 187 11.55 3.04 -6.80
C PRO A 187 11.12 4.33 -6.09
N TYR A 188 9.86 4.38 -5.67
CA TYR A 188 9.39 5.31 -4.63
C TYR A 188 9.66 4.76 -3.23
N ASP A 189 9.59 5.61 -2.21
CA ASP A 189 9.75 5.23 -0.81
C ASP A 189 8.40 5.01 -0.14
N HIS A 190 8.25 3.91 0.61
CA HIS A 190 7.01 3.55 1.30
C HIS A 190 7.26 3.40 2.80
N TYR A 191 6.51 4.18 3.59
CA TYR A 191 6.62 4.26 5.05
C TYR A 191 5.42 3.62 5.76
N GLY A 192 5.07 2.40 5.39
CA GLY A 192 3.89 1.68 5.89
C GLY A 192 3.85 1.43 7.41
N PHE A 193 4.90 1.86 8.15
CA PHE A 193 4.99 1.82 9.61
C PHE A 193 4.98 3.22 10.25
N SER A 194 4.70 4.27 9.51
CA SER A 194 4.69 5.65 9.99
C SER A 194 3.75 5.87 11.18
N LYS A 195 2.61 5.16 11.21
CA LYS A 195 1.64 5.18 12.32
C LYS A 195 1.98 4.20 13.45
N GLY A 196 3.16 3.60 13.42
CA GLY A 196 3.65 2.68 14.43
C GLY A 196 3.25 1.22 14.22
N ILE A 197 3.91 0.35 15.00
CA ILE A 197 3.77 -1.10 14.90
C ILE A 197 2.37 -1.56 15.34
N ALA A 198 1.78 -0.94 16.36
CA ALA A 198 0.45 -1.27 16.85
C ALA A 198 -0.61 -1.12 15.77
N HIS A 199 -0.62 0.01 15.05
CA HIS A 199 -1.51 0.25 13.92
C HIS A 199 -1.28 -0.76 12.78
N TRP A 200 -0.03 -1.10 12.49
CA TRP A 200 0.31 -2.10 11.49
C TRP A 200 -0.26 -3.48 11.86
N ILE A 201 -0.13 -3.90 13.13
CA ILE A 201 -0.68 -5.18 13.64
C ILE A 201 -2.20 -5.21 13.53
N GLU A 202 -2.89 -4.14 13.95
CA GLU A 202 -4.34 -4.02 13.86
C GLU A 202 -4.85 -4.17 12.42
N ARG A 203 -4.26 -3.42 11.49
CA ARG A 203 -4.57 -3.51 10.05
C ARG A 203 -4.34 -4.92 9.50
N HIS A 204 -3.23 -5.56 9.88
CA HIS A 204 -2.90 -6.91 9.44
C HIS A 204 -3.78 -7.98 10.10
N ASN A 205 -4.32 -7.72 11.30
CA ASN A 205 -5.35 -8.57 11.87
C ASN A 205 -6.61 -8.59 10.98
N GLY A 206 -7.06 -7.44 10.49
CA GLY A 206 -8.14 -7.36 9.49
C GLY A 206 -7.80 -8.09 8.19
N TYR A 207 -6.61 -7.88 7.63
CA TYR A 207 -6.17 -8.57 6.42
C TYR A 207 -6.12 -10.09 6.59
N SER A 208 -5.67 -10.59 7.74
CA SER A 208 -5.64 -12.03 8.02
C SER A 208 -7.04 -12.66 8.00
N THR A 209 -8.09 -11.93 8.40
CA THR A 209 -9.48 -12.38 8.29
C THR A 209 -9.90 -12.53 6.83
N ASN A 210 -9.61 -11.55 5.99
CA ASN A 210 -9.94 -11.58 4.57
C ASN A 210 -9.17 -12.67 3.78
N GLU A 211 -8.01 -13.11 4.29
CA GLU A 211 -7.23 -14.18 3.66
C GLU A 211 -7.74 -15.59 3.99
N VAL A 212 -8.55 -15.77 5.04
CA VAL A 212 -9.08 -17.09 5.44
C VAL A 212 -9.87 -17.72 4.31
N ASP A 213 -10.86 -17.00 3.76
CA ASP A 213 -11.72 -17.52 2.69
C ASP A 213 -10.92 -17.87 1.43
N LEU A 214 -9.94 -17.04 1.08
CA LEU A 214 -9.06 -17.30 -0.07
C LEU A 214 -8.26 -18.59 0.12
N ILE A 215 -7.73 -18.82 1.33
CA ILE A 215 -6.90 -19.99 1.61
C ILE A 215 -7.77 -21.25 1.72
N LEU A 216 -8.94 -21.18 2.33
CA LEU A 216 -9.92 -22.27 2.35
C LEU A 216 -10.31 -22.66 0.92
N GLY A 217 -10.63 -21.69 0.07
CA GLY A 217 -10.88 -21.95 -1.36
C GLY A 217 -9.72 -22.69 -2.04
N LEU A 218 -8.47 -22.28 -1.80
CA LEU A 218 -7.29 -22.96 -2.34
C LEU A 218 -7.08 -24.38 -1.79
N ARG A 219 -7.53 -24.66 -0.55
CA ARG A 219 -7.50 -26.02 0.03
C ARG A 219 -8.49 -26.96 -0.63
N HIS A 220 -9.66 -26.46 -1.06
CA HIS A 220 -10.67 -27.25 -1.76
C HIS A 220 -10.33 -27.53 -3.22
N GLU A 221 -9.45 -26.72 -3.85
CA GLU A 221 -9.02 -26.98 -5.22
C GLU A 221 -8.17 -28.25 -5.33
N SER A 222 -8.30 -29.00 -6.43
CA SER A 222 -7.52 -30.23 -6.66
C SER A 222 -6.01 -29.93 -6.71
N LEU A 223 -5.20 -30.71 -5.98
CA LEU A 223 -3.74 -30.60 -5.97
C LEU A 223 -3.14 -31.51 -7.05
N GLN A 224 -2.62 -30.90 -8.09
CA GLN A 224 -2.00 -31.62 -9.20
C GLN A 224 -0.47 -31.55 -9.06
N LEU A 225 0.13 -32.46 -8.26
CA LEU A 225 1.57 -32.46 -7.94
C LEU A 225 2.48 -32.51 -9.17
N GLN A 226 2.02 -33.10 -10.27
CA GLN A 226 2.72 -33.10 -11.57
C GLN A 226 3.03 -31.67 -12.08
N HIS A 227 2.26 -30.68 -11.67
CA HIS A 227 2.51 -29.29 -12.03
C HIS A 227 3.76 -28.69 -11.34
N LEU A 228 4.31 -29.30 -10.29
CA LEU A 228 5.58 -28.88 -9.69
C LEU A 228 6.75 -28.97 -10.67
N LEU A 229 6.71 -29.97 -11.54
CA LEU A 229 7.74 -30.20 -12.58
C LEU A 229 7.38 -29.54 -13.92
N SER A 230 6.27 -28.80 -13.99
CA SER A 230 5.84 -28.14 -15.23
C SER A 230 6.85 -27.10 -15.68
N ARG A 231 7.16 -27.07 -16.98
CA ARG A 231 7.95 -26.00 -17.63
C ARG A 231 7.21 -24.65 -17.59
N ASN A 232 5.87 -24.68 -17.47
CA ASN A 232 5.09 -23.46 -17.35
C ASN A 232 5.17 -22.89 -15.92
N PRO A 233 5.79 -21.70 -15.72
CA PRO A 233 6.01 -21.13 -14.41
C PRO A 233 4.71 -20.78 -13.67
N LEU A 234 3.63 -20.46 -14.41
CA LEU A 234 2.32 -20.15 -13.80
C LEU A 234 1.69 -21.41 -13.19
N ARG A 235 1.75 -22.56 -13.87
CA ARG A 235 1.24 -23.84 -13.34
C ARG A 235 2.03 -24.26 -12.10
N ARG A 236 3.36 -24.16 -12.15
CA ARG A 236 4.24 -24.45 -11.01
C ARG A 236 3.92 -23.55 -9.82
N ARG A 237 3.79 -22.23 -10.03
CA ARG A 237 3.46 -21.27 -8.99
C ARG A 237 2.08 -21.53 -8.35
N ARG A 238 1.07 -21.87 -9.15
CA ARG A 238 -0.28 -22.25 -8.65
C ARG A 238 -0.22 -23.50 -7.79
N CYS A 239 0.48 -24.54 -8.23
CA CYS A 239 0.65 -25.77 -7.47
C CYS A 239 1.35 -25.51 -6.13
N LEU A 240 2.45 -24.74 -6.12
CA LEU A 240 3.16 -24.34 -4.90
C LEU A 240 2.26 -23.54 -3.94
N LYS A 241 1.42 -22.63 -4.47
CA LYS A 241 0.47 -21.85 -3.67
C LYS A 241 -0.57 -22.76 -2.98
N ARG A 242 -1.11 -23.76 -3.71
CA ARG A 242 -2.06 -24.75 -3.16
C ARG A 242 -1.41 -25.68 -2.14
N LEU A 243 -0.16 -26.07 -2.35
CA LEU A 243 0.60 -26.86 -1.39
C LEU A 243 0.87 -26.07 -0.10
N ALA A 244 1.32 -24.83 -0.23
CA ALA A 244 1.53 -23.92 0.90
C ALA A 244 0.24 -23.64 1.69
N ALA A 245 -0.93 -23.57 1.01
CA ALA A 245 -2.23 -23.42 1.68
C ALA A 245 -2.58 -24.58 2.60
N ARG A 246 -2.07 -25.79 2.33
CA ARG A 246 -2.29 -27.02 3.13
C ARG A 246 -1.21 -27.27 4.20
N ALA A 247 -0.11 -26.50 4.17
CA ALA A 247 1.00 -26.71 5.10
C ALA A 247 0.61 -26.26 6.52
N GLY A 248 0.67 -27.15 7.50
CA GLY A 248 0.38 -26.83 8.91
C GLY A 248 1.42 -25.91 9.57
N PHE A 249 2.66 -25.90 9.08
CA PHE A 249 3.78 -25.10 9.61
C PHE A 249 4.02 -23.79 8.84
N ARG A 250 2.97 -23.17 8.30
CA ARG A 250 3.05 -21.93 7.51
C ARG A 250 3.88 -20.82 8.16
N PRO A 251 3.72 -20.47 9.46
CA PRO A 251 4.50 -19.41 10.10
C PRO A 251 5.99 -19.68 10.09
N VAL A 252 6.39 -20.90 10.40
CA VAL A 252 7.79 -21.34 10.43
C VAL A 252 8.39 -21.33 9.01
N LEU A 253 7.68 -21.93 8.05
CA LEU A 253 8.08 -21.92 6.65
C LEU A 253 8.23 -20.50 6.10
N ARG A 254 7.30 -19.60 6.44
CA ARG A 254 7.34 -18.19 6.04
C ARG A 254 8.57 -17.49 6.59
N PHE A 255 8.85 -17.68 7.88
CA PHE A 255 10.03 -17.10 8.51
C PHE A 255 11.31 -17.59 7.83
N PHE A 256 11.53 -18.91 7.74
CA PHE A 256 12.75 -19.47 7.15
C PHE A 256 12.90 -19.07 5.67
N TYR A 257 11.82 -19.13 4.89
CA TYR A 257 11.85 -18.70 3.50
C TYR A 257 12.30 -17.24 3.38
N THR A 258 11.71 -16.33 4.16
CA THR A 258 12.03 -14.91 4.07
C THR A 258 13.40 -14.62 4.65
N TYR A 259 13.71 -15.14 5.84
CA TYR A 259 14.94 -14.82 6.55
C TYR A 259 16.17 -15.44 5.91
N VAL A 260 16.09 -16.74 5.52
CA VAL A 260 17.22 -17.49 4.99
C VAL A 260 17.24 -17.45 3.47
N VAL A 261 16.18 -17.94 2.79
CA VAL A 261 16.18 -18.10 1.33
C VAL A 261 16.18 -16.76 0.62
N ARG A 262 15.37 -15.78 1.11
CA ARG A 262 15.32 -14.40 0.60
C ARG A 262 16.44 -13.51 1.17
N ARG A 263 17.26 -14.04 2.08
CA ARG A 263 18.40 -13.36 2.71
C ARG A 263 18.01 -12.11 3.51
N ALA A 264 16.83 -12.09 4.16
CA ALA A 264 16.41 -10.96 4.97
C ALA A 264 17.36 -10.67 6.16
N PHE A 265 18.26 -11.59 6.52
CA PHE A 265 19.34 -11.37 7.48
C PHE A 265 20.29 -10.24 7.04
N LEU A 266 20.41 -9.95 5.72
CA LEU A 266 21.17 -8.81 5.20
C LEU A 266 20.55 -7.46 5.53
N ASP A 267 19.23 -7.43 5.82
CA ASP A 267 18.56 -6.23 6.30
C ASP A 267 18.78 -5.98 7.80
N GLY A 268 19.61 -6.83 8.46
CA GLY A 268 20.00 -6.72 9.86
C GLY A 268 18.83 -6.91 10.84
N ARG A 269 18.87 -6.19 11.99
CA ARG A 269 17.83 -6.27 13.02
C ARG A 269 16.43 -5.95 12.48
N ALA A 270 16.30 -4.95 11.61
CA ALA A 270 15.02 -4.59 11.01
C ALA A 270 14.45 -5.75 10.18
N GLY A 271 15.26 -6.39 9.34
CA GLY A 271 14.85 -7.58 8.57
C GLY A 271 14.40 -8.74 9.45
N PHE A 272 15.14 -9.03 10.53
CA PHE A 272 14.78 -10.07 11.48
C PHE A 272 13.41 -9.80 12.14
N LEU A 273 13.22 -8.60 12.69
CA LEU A 273 11.97 -8.22 13.36
C LEU A 273 10.79 -8.20 12.37
N PHE A 274 11.00 -7.74 11.14
CA PHE A 274 9.96 -7.80 10.11
C PHE A 274 9.59 -9.25 9.76
N CYS A 275 10.56 -10.17 9.67
CA CYS A 275 10.28 -11.59 9.43
C CYS A 275 9.45 -12.20 10.58
N LEU A 276 9.71 -11.80 11.84
CA LEU A 276 8.88 -12.21 12.98
C LEU A 276 7.45 -11.66 12.88
N LEU A 277 7.27 -10.39 12.53
CA LEU A 277 5.93 -9.81 12.30
C LEU A 277 5.16 -10.53 11.19
N ARG A 278 5.84 -10.90 10.10
CA ARG A 278 5.24 -11.69 9.00
C ARG A 278 4.88 -13.11 9.42
N ALA A 279 5.70 -13.75 10.27
CA ALA A 279 5.39 -15.06 10.85
C ALA A 279 4.18 -14.98 11.81
N ALA A 280 4.11 -13.92 12.64
CA ALA A 280 2.96 -13.67 13.50
C ALA A 280 1.65 -13.47 12.69
N HIS A 281 1.72 -12.75 11.57
CA HIS A 281 0.58 -12.63 10.65
C HIS A 281 0.12 -14.00 10.10
N GLU A 282 1.06 -14.90 9.75
CA GLU A 282 0.70 -16.27 9.33
C GLU A 282 0.13 -17.11 10.50
N ILE A 283 0.50 -16.83 11.76
CA ILE A 283 -0.15 -17.43 12.95
C ILE A 283 -1.60 -16.98 13.01
N HIS A 284 -1.89 -15.68 12.87
CA HIS A 284 -3.27 -15.17 12.85
C HIS A 284 -4.12 -15.85 11.77
N ILE A 285 -3.59 -16.01 10.56
CA ILE A 285 -4.30 -16.70 9.48
C ILE A 285 -4.55 -18.17 9.85
N THR A 286 -3.53 -18.87 10.33
CA THR A 286 -3.62 -20.31 10.65
C THR A 286 -4.63 -20.57 11.75
N THR A 287 -4.64 -19.75 12.80
CA THR A 287 -5.58 -19.88 13.91
C THR A 287 -7.01 -19.55 13.51
N LYS A 288 -7.23 -18.51 12.70
CA LYS A 288 -8.56 -18.17 12.16
C LYS A 288 -9.11 -19.24 11.20
N ILE A 289 -8.24 -19.90 10.43
CA ILE A 289 -8.64 -21.07 9.63
C ILE A 289 -9.09 -22.22 10.53
N ALA A 290 -8.32 -22.52 11.58
CA ALA A 290 -8.69 -23.58 12.52
C ALA A 290 -10.01 -23.27 13.26
N GLU A 291 -10.25 -22.00 13.59
CA GLU A 291 -11.53 -21.54 14.14
C GLU A 291 -12.68 -21.74 13.14
N ALA A 292 -12.49 -21.40 11.87
CA ALA A 292 -13.52 -21.56 10.83
C ALA A 292 -13.81 -23.03 10.47
N GLU A 293 -12.82 -23.93 10.60
CA GLU A 293 -12.95 -25.37 10.36
C GLU A 293 -13.41 -26.14 11.63
N GLY A 294 -13.34 -25.49 12.81
CA GLY A 294 -13.70 -26.08 14.10
C GLY A 294 -15.21 -26.15 14.35
N PRO A 295 -15.64 -26.82 15.44
CA PRO A 295 -17.03 -26.78 15.86
C PRO A 295 -17.45 -25.35 16.21
N PRO A 296 -18.72 -24.96 15.95
CA PRO A 296 -19.17 -23.60 16.23
C PRO A 296 -18.94 -23.28 17.71
N VAL A 297 -18.25 -22.16 17.96
CA VAL A 297 -18.01 -21.67 19.31
C VAL A 297 -19.36 -21.46 19.98
N GLN A 298 -19.66 -22.23 21.01
CA GLN A 298 -20.83 -21.98 21.84
C GLN A 298 -20.71 -20.56 22.41
N GLN A 299 -21.48 -19.64 21.87
CA GLN A 299 -21.62 -18.32 22.50
C GLN A 299 -22.20 -18.58 23.89
N SER A 300 -21.34 -18.53 24.91
CA SER A 300 -21.82 -18.51 26.29
C SER A 300 -22.78 -17.33 26.39
N SER A 301 -24.06 -17.63 26.60
CA SER A 301 -25.09 -16.64 26.84
C SER A 301 -24.61 -15.76 27.99
N ARG A 302 -24.08 -14.57 27.70
CA ARG A 302 -23.92 -13.54 28.69
C ARG A 302 -25.31 -13.23 29.20
N ARG A 303 -25.66 -13.75 30.39
CA ARG A 303 -26.85 -13.32 31.12
C ARG A 303 -26.81 -11.79 31.17
N PRO A 304 -27.89 -11.10 30.79
CA PRO A 304 -27.97 -9.67 31.01
C PRO A 304 -27.84 -9.44 32.52
N GLN A 305 -26.81 -8.70 32.94
CA GLN A 305 -26.69 -8.25 34.31
C GLN A 305 -27.97 -7.48 34.62
N SER A 306 -28.75 -8.01 35.55
CA SER A 306 -29.95 -7.34 36.11
C SER A 306 -29.53 -5.93 36.56
N ARG A 307 -30.14 -4.91 35.99
CA ARG A 307 -30.06 -3.54 36.49
C ARG A 307 -30.42 -3.56 37.97
N ALA A 308 -29.44 -3.30 38.82
CA ALA A 308 -29.69 -2.98 40.20
C ALA A 308 -30.58 -1.73 40.24
N THR A 309 -31.79 -1.88 40.68
CA THR A 309 -32.73 -0.82 41.01
C THR A 309 -32.16 -0.03 42.19
N ILE A 310 -31.78 1.23 41.94
CA ILE A 310 -31.43 2.19 43.00
C ILE A 310 -32.73 2.53 43.72
N PRO A 311 -32.82 2.35 45.06
CA PRO A 311 -33.98 2.83 45.80
C PRO A 311 -34.01 4.37 45.77
N ARG A 312 -35.14 4.95 45.38
CA ARG A 312 -35.42 6.36 45.61
C ARG A 312 -35.81 6.49 47.08
N ASP A 313 -34.94 7.08 47.85
CA ASP A 313 -35.34 7.61 49.17
C ASP A 313 -35.86 9.02 49.01
N SER A 314 -36.96 9.22 49.72
CA SER A 314 -37.83 10.37 49.90
C SER A 314 -37.14 11.67 50.27
#